data_8cb71420edf1e663b132ce82e94ef5ea
#
_entry.id   8cb71420edf1e663b132ce82e94ef5ea
#
_cell.length_a   1.000
_cell.length_b   1.000
_cell.length_c   1.000
_cell.angle_alpha   90.00
_cell.angle_beta   90.00
_cell.angle_gamma   90.00
#
_symmetry.space_group_name_H-M   'P 1'
#
loop_
_entity.id
_entity.type
_entity.pdbx_description
1 polymer ?
#
loop_
_entity_poly.entity_id
_entity_poly.type
_entity_poly.pdbx_seq_one_letter_code
_entity_poly.pdbx_strand_id
1 'polypeptide(L)'
;MSASTQDIFGNTPGAEPATPGSYGESPAGFRLPQATRLGAVRLQVSDLARSLAWYGDTLGFRVLGREGATATLGAHGDERPLVELVERPGARPRPMRGRLGLYHVAILLPDRGSLGRFVRHLADIGAPAGAGDHLVSEAFYLQDPDNLGIE
;
A
#
# COMPACT_ATOMS: atom_id res chain seq x y z
N MET A 1 21.68 -4.84 12.71
CA MET A 1 21.88 -5.99 11.79
C MET A 1 20.68 -5.99 10.85
N SER A 2 20.90 -5.82 9.56
CA SER A 2 19.82 -5.87 8.55
C SER A 2 19.52 -7.35 8.29
N ALA A 3 18.27 -7.78 8.46
CA ALA A 3 17.84 -9.12 8.07
C ALA A 3 17.89 -9.21 6.54
N SER A 4 18.50 -10.27 6.02
CA SER A 4 18.51 -10.55 4.58
C SER A 4 17.19 -11.23 4.16
N THR A 5 16.90 -11.23 2.87
CA THR A 5 15.75 -11.96 2.32
C THR A 5 15.82 -13.46 2.67
N GLN A 6 17.01 -14.02 2.78
CA GLN A 6 17.25 -15.41 3.20
C GLN A 6 16.86 -15.65 4.66
N ASP A 7 17.02 -14.63 5.54
CA ASP A 7 16.64 -14.72 6.95
C ASP A 7 15.11 -14.71 7.13
N ILE A 8 14.38 -14.10 6.16
CA ILE A 8 12.91 -13.94 6.22
C ILE A 8 12.21 -15.14 5.57
N PHE A 9 12.71 -15.64 4.44
CA PHE A 9 12.04 -16.67 3.63
C PHE A 9 12.72 -18.04 3.70
N GLY A 10 13.86 -18.15 4.39
CA GLY A 10 14.65 -19.37 4.47
C GLY A 10 15.38 -19.68 3.17
N ASN A 11 16.37 -20.60 3.27
CA ASN A 11 16.99 -21.22 2.10
C ASN A 11 16.04 -22.32 1.60
N THR A 12 15.33 -22.11 0.50
CA THR A 12 14.61 -23.22 -0.17
C THR A 12 15.65 -24.04 -0.92
N PRO A 13 15.98 -25.27 -0.49
CA PRO A 13 16.93 -26.12 -1.21
C PRO A 13 16.41 -26.36 -2.64
N GLY A 14 17.22 -26.03 -3.64
CA GLY A 14 16.88 -26.25 -5.05
C GLY A 14 16.21 -25.07 -5.75
N ALA A 15 16.11 -23.91 -5.11
CA ALA A 15 15.69 -22.69 -5.83
C ALA A 15 16.83 -22.24 -6.75
N GLU A 16 16.64 -22.36 -8.05
CA GLU A 16 17.56 -21.83 -9.05
C GLU A 16 17.17 -20.37 -9.39
N PRO A 17 18.16 -19.51 -9.71
CA PRO A 17 17.86 -18.17 -10.20
C PRO A 17 16.99 -18.25 -11.46
N ALA A 18 16.03 -17.36 -11.59
CA ALA A 18 15.20 -17.28 -12.79
C ALA A 18 16.06 -17.00 -14.03
N THR A 19 15.82 -17.76 -15.09
CA THR A 19 16.52 -17.57 -16.36
C THR A 19 16.12 -16.24 -16.99
N PRO A 20 17.06 -15.39 -17.42
CA PRO A 20 16.71 -14.15 -18.14
C PRO A 20 15.79 -14.46 -19.33
N GLY A 21 14.66 -13.74 -19.43
CA GLY A 21 13.62 -13.94 -20.43
C GLY A 21 12.48 -14.88 -20.03
N SER A 22 12.60 -15.62 -18.93
CA SER A 22 11.49 -16.45 -18.38
C SER A 22 10.53 -15.67 -17.48
N TYR A 23 10.80 -14.40 -17.23
CA TYR A 23 9.98 -13.55 -16.38
C TYR A 23 8.61 -13.29 -17.02
N GLY A 24 7.56 -13.47 -16.26
CA GLY A 24 6.20 -13.25 -16.71
C GLY A 24 5.61 -14.39 -17.55
N GLU A 25 6.31 -15.50 -17.73
CA GLU A 25 5.72 -16.70 -18.30
C GLU A 25 4.69 -17.30 -17.33
N SER A 26 3.46 -17.44 -17.82
CA SER A 26 2.42 -18.03 -16.99
C SER A 26 2.64 -19.54 -16.88
N PRO A 27 2.53 -20.11 -15.66
CA PRO A 27 2.60 -21.55 -15.48
C PRO A 27 1.51 -22.27 -16.28
N ALA A 28 1.74 -23.53 -16.64
CA ALA A 28 0.70 -24.38 -17.19
C ALA A 28 -0.45 -24.55 -16.18
N GLY A 29 -1.68 -24.64 -16.67
CA GLY A 29 -2.87 -24.86 -15.86
C GLY A 29 -3.85 -23.69 -15.88
N PHE A 30 -4.66 -23.56 -14.82
CA PHE A 30 -5.68 -22.53 -14.72
C PHE A 30 -5.08 -21.14 -14.69
N ARG A 31 -5.66 -20.22 -15.45
CA ARG A 31 -5.27 -18.82 -15.52
C ARG A 31 -6.47 -17.92 -15.26
N LEU A 32 -6.24 -16.86 -14.50
CA LEU A 32 -7.26 -15.82 -14.37
C LEU A 32 -7.53 -15.16 -15.72
N PRO A 33 -8.79 -14.82 -16.04
CA PRO A 33 -9.13 -14.07 -17.24
C PRO A 33 -8.29 -12.79 -17.35
N GLN A 34 -7.89 -12.42 -18.56
CA GLN A 34 -7.08 -11.21 -18.81
C GLN A 34 -7.75 -9.93 -18.30
N ALA A 35 -9.08 -9.90 -18.26
CA ALA A 35 -9.85 -8.76 -17.77
C ALA A 35 -9.93 -8.67 -16.24
N THR A 36 -9.36 -9.64 -15.50
CA THR A 36 -9.36 -9.61 -14.03
C THR A 36 -8.65 -8.36 -13.52
N ARG A 37 -9.27 -7.66 -12.56
CA ARG A 37 -8.74 -6.45 -11.93
C ARG A 37 -8.94 -6.55 -10.42
N LEU A 38 -8.08 -5.87 -9.68
CA LEU A 38 -8.30 -5.59 -8.27
C LEU A 38 -9.27 -4.43 -8.12
N GLY A 39 -10.16 -4.51 -7.16
CA GLY A 39 -11.04 -3.40 -6.76
C GLY A 39 -10.37 -2.49 -5.72
N ALA A 40 -11.16 -1.55 -5.18
CA ALA A 40 -10.72 -0.70 -4.09
C ALA A 40 -10.44 -1.52 -2.81
N VAL A 41 -9.44 -1.09 -2.05
CA VAL A 41 -9.19 -1.64 -0.72
C VAL A 41 -10.15 -0.99 0.27
N ARG A 42 -10.92 -1.80 1.01
CA ARG A 42 -11.82 -1.31 2.05
C ARG A 42 -11.15 -1.40 3.41
N LEU A 43 -10.98 -0.26 4.06
CA LEU A 43 -10.29 -0.12 5.34
C LEU A 43 -11.26 0.38 6.42
N GLN A 44 -11.23 -0.27 7.56
CA GLN A 44 -11.92 0.22 8.75
C GLN A 44 -11.03 1.23 9.46
N VAL A 45 -11.58 2.41 9.77
CA VAL A 45 -10.88 3.49 10.48
C VAL A 45 -11.60 3.82 11.78
N SER A 46 -10.85 4.32 12.76
CA SER A 46 -11.40 4.71 14.06
C SER A 46 -12.01 6.12 14.06
N ASP A 47 -11.56 6.99 13.13
CA ASP A 47 -12.03 8.37 12.95
C ASP A 47 -11.90 8.72 11.47
N LEU A 48 -13.03 8.91 10.80
CA LEU A 48 -13.07 9.16 9.36
C LEU A 48 -12.49 10.54 9.01
N ALA A 49 -12.75 11.56 9.82
CA ALA A 49 -12.28 12.92 9.54
C ALA A 49 -10.75 12.99 9.63
N ARG A 50 -10.16 12.40 10.66
CA ARG A 50 -8.72 12.29 10.82
C ARG A 50 -8.06 11.49 9.69
N SER A 51 -8.67 10.38 9.32
CA SER A 51 -8.17 9.55 8.23
C SER A 51 -8.25 10.27 6.89
N LEU A 52 -9.36 10.95 6.59
CA LEU A 52 -9.50 11.74 5.35
C LEU A 52 -8.45 12.84 5.24
N ALA A 53 -8.18 13.56 6.33
CA ALA A 53 -7.12 14.57 6.36
C ALA A 53 -5.75 13.93 6.04
N TRP A 54 -5.41 12.83 6.73
CA TRP A 54 -4.12 12.17 6.52
C TRP A 54 -3.97 11.59 5.10
N TYR A 55 -4.98 10.88 4.59
CA TYR A 55 -4.93 10.30 3.23
C TYR A 55 -4.90 11.40 2.15
N GLY A 56 -5.55 12.54 2.39
CA GLY A 56 -5.47 13.70 1.50
C GLY A 56 -4.12 14.41 1.59
N ASP A 57 -3.72 14.82 2.78
CA ASP A 57 -2.56 15.68 2.98
C ASP A 57 -1.23 14.93 2.83
N THR A 58 -1.18 13.65 3.25
CA THR A 58 0.06 12.86 3.21
C THR A 58 0.20 12.06 1.92
N LEU A 59 -0.85 11.38 1.48
CA LEU A 59 -0.79 10.51 0.28
C LEU A 59 -1.28 11.19 -0.99
N GLY A 60 -1.92 12.37 -0.89
CA GLY A 60 -2.43 13.09 -2.05
C GLY A 60 -3.68 12.47 -2.67
N PHE A 61 -4.48 11.73 -1.92
CA PHE A 61 -5.78 11.24 -2.40
C PHE A 61 -6.81 12.37 -2.45
N ARG A 62 -7.76 12.26 -3.38
CA ARG A 62 -8.98 13.07 -3.37
C ARG A 62 -10.19 12.25 -2.95
N VAL A 63 -11.16 12.89 -2.32
CA VAL A 63 -12.44 12.28 -2.01
C VAL A 63 -13.28 12.21 -3.30
N LEU A 64 -13.69 11.02 -3.70
CA LEU A 64 -14.59 10.77 -4.83
C LEU A 64 -16.06 10.83 -4.40
N GLY A 65 -16.35 10.39 -3.17
CA GLY A 65 -17.69 10.39 -2.61
C GLY A 65 -17.67 10.16 -1.10
N ARG A 66 -18.77 10.58 -0.44
CA ARG A 66 -18.98 10.33 0.99
C ARG A 66 -20.43 10.02 1.24
N GLU A 67 -20.68 8.96 1.99
CA GLU A 67 -22.02 8.54 2.42
C GLU A 67 -21.96 8.07 3.88
N GLY A 68 -22.58 8.84 4.76
CA GLY A 68 -22.58 8.55 6.20
C GLY A 68 -21.16 8.39 6.77
N ALA A 69 -20.88 7.22 7.30
CA ALA A 69 -19.59 6.83 7.90
C ALA A 69 -18.56 6.29 6.86
N THR A 70 -18.85 6.38 5.58
CA THR A 70 -18.01 5.85 4.51
C THR A 70 -17.54 6.96 3.58
N ALA A 71 -16.28 6.90 3.16
CA ALA A 71 -15.73 7.75 2.12
C ALA A 71 -14.92 6.95 1.12
N THR A 72 -15.03 7.30 -0.14
CA THR A 72 -14.30 6.70 -1.26
C THR A 72 -13.23 7.66 -1.76
N LEU A 73 -12.02 7.17 -1.90
CA LEU A 73 -10.84 7.94 -2.27
C LEU A 73 -10.24 7.42 -3.58
N GLY A 74 -9.69 8.32 -4.37
CA GLY A 74 -9.01 7.99 -5.62
C GLY A 74 -7.87 8.95 -5.93
N ALA A 75 -7.16 8.68 -7.01
CA ALA A 75 -6.12 9.56 -7.51
C ALA A 75 -6.72 10.81 -8.18
N HIS A 76 -5.93 11.89 -8.23
CA HIS A 76 -6.33 13.07 -8.99
C HIS A 76 -6.38 12.76 -10.49
N GLY A 77 -7.46 13.20 -11.15
CA GLY A 77 -7.67 12.97 -12.59
C GLY A 77 -8.24 11.59 -12.95
N ASP A 78 -8.57 10.75 -11.97
CA ASP A 78 -9.22 9.45 -12.18
C ASP A 78 -10.44 9.30 -11.27
N GLU A 79 -11.53 8.76 -11.80
CA GLU A 79 -12.76 8.49 -11.06
C GLU A 79 -12.79 7.09 -10.44
N ARG A 80 -11.76 6.26 -10.69
CA ARG A 80 -11.68 4.91 -10.11
C ARG A 80 -11.36 4.99 -8.63
N PRO A 81 -12.16 4.33 -7.78
CA PRO A 81 -11.85 4.23 -6.37
C PRO A 81 -10.63 3.34 -6.14
N LEU A 82 -9.71 3.80 -5.30
CA LEU A 82 -8.54 3.04 -4.85
C LEU A 82 -8.70 2.59 -3.40
N VAL A 83 -9.28 3.43 -2.56
CA VAL A 83 -9.47 3.15 -1.14
C VAL A 83 -10.89 3.54 -0.74
N GLU A 84 -11.52 2.71 0.08
CA GLU A 84 -12.78 3.00 0.77
C GLU A 84 -12.52 3.00 2.28
N LEU A 85 -12.72 4.13 2.94
CA LEU A 85 -12.59 4.28 4.39
C LEU A 85 -13.96 4.15 5.03
N VAL A 86 -14.08 3.27 6.02
CA VAL A 86 -15.33 3.05 6.77
C VAL A 86 -15.07 3.28 8.25
N GLU A 87 -15.68 4.32 8.81
CA GLU A 87 -15.59 4.57 10.24
C GLU A 87 -16.38 3.53 11.02
N ARG A 88 -15.73 2.99 12.03
CA ARG A 88 -16.36 2.13 13.02
C ARG A 88 -16.28 2.80 14.40
N PRO A 89 -17.39 3.29 14.94
CA PRO A 89 -17.43 3.90 16.26
C PRO A 89 -16.84 2.97 17.33
N GLY A 90 -15.94 3.49 18.16
CA GLY A 90 -15.28 2.73 19.22
C GLY A 90 -14.13 1.82 18.75
N ALA A 91 -13.81 1.80 17.44
CA ALA A 91 -12.61 1.13 16.98
C ALA A 91 -11.36 1.80 17.59
N ARG A 92 -10.34 0.99 17.81
CA ARG A 92 -9.05 1.47 18.31
C ARG A 92 -7.99 1.28 17.23
N PRO A 93 -7.01 2.19 17.14
CA PRO A 93 -5.85 2.01 16.29
C PRO A 93 -5.23 0.63 16.51
N ARG A 94 -4.72 0.03 15.44
CA ARG A 94 -4.07 -1.29 15.52
C ARG A 94 -2.82 -1.21 16.40
N PRO A 95 -2.62 -2.13 17.35
CA PRO A 95 -1.35 -2.21 18.05
C PRO A 95 -0.23 -2.54 17.07
N MET A 96 0.95 -1.96 17.28
CA MET A 96 2.13 -2.10 16.41
C MET A 96 2.61 -3.57 16.25
N ARG A 97 2.26 -4.44 17.18
CA ARG A 97 2.68 -5.85 17.20
C ARG A 97 1.58 -6.76 17.73
N GLY A 98 1.66 -8.05 17.37
CA GLY A 98 0.90 -9.10 18.03
C GLY A 98 -0.52 -9.30 17.53
N ARG A 99 -0.87 -8.83 16.30
CA ARG A 99 -2.18 -9.12 15.69
C ARG A 99 -2.03 -9.62 14.26
N LEU A 100 -2.90 -10.57 13.92
CA LEU A 100 -3.12 -10.99 12.54
C LEU A 100 -4.02 -9.99 11.83
N GLY A 101 -3.86 -9.87 10.52
CA GLY A 101 -4.67 -8.99 9.67
C GLY A 101 -3.87 -8.42 8.50
N LEU A 102 -4.45 -7.44 7.82
CA LEU A 102 -3.79 -6.74 6.74
C LEU A 102 -2.52 -6.04 7.27
N TYR A 103 -1.37 -6.38 6.70
CA TYR A 103 -0.10 -5.83 7.14
C TYR A 103 0.13 -4.43 6.58
N HIS A 104 0.02 -4.29 5.26
CA HIS A 104 0.10 -3.00 4.58
C HIS A 104 -0.75 -3.01 3.29
N VAL A 105 -0.96 -1.82 2.77
CA VAL A 105 -1.46 -1.58 1.42
C VAL A 105 -0.34 -0.95 0.62
N ALA A 106 0.04 -1.58 -0.50
CA ALA A 106 1.02 -1.03 -1.42
C ALA A 106 0.34 -0.25 -2.55
N ILE A 107 0.82 0.94 -2.82
CA ILE A 107 0.32 1.86 -3.85
C ILE A 107 1.41 2.05 -4.90
N LEU A 108 1.19 1.47 -6.07
CA LEU A 108 2.16 1.60 -7.16
C LEU A 108 2.03 2.96 -7.84
N LEU A 109 3.10 3.75 -7.77
CA LEU A 109 3.22 4.99 -8.53
C LEU A 109 3.65 4.69 -9.98
N PRO A 110 3.22 5.53 -10.96
CA PRO A 110 3.39 5.20 -12.37
C PRO A 110 4.84 5.17 -12.84
N ASP A 111 5.72 5.92 -12.20
CA ASP A 111 7.13 6.02 -12.57
C ASP A 111 8.01 6.52 -11.41
N ARG A 112 9.34 6.37 -11.56
CA ARG A 112 10.32 6.79 -10.54
C ARG A 112 10.32 8.31 -10.30
N GLY A 113 9.97 9.11 -11.30
CA GLY A 113 9.82 10.57 -11.14
C GLY A 113 8.64 10.92 -10.22
N SER A 114 7.54 10.19 -10.32
CA SER A 114 6.39 10.30 -9.41
C SER A 114 6.76 9.90 -7.99
N LEU A 115 7.54 8.83 -7.82
CA LEU A 115 8.06 8.43 -6.52
C LEU A 115 8.97 9.54 -5.93
N GLY A 116 9.88 10.10 -6.72
CA GLY A 116 10.75 11.20 -6.30
C GLY A 116 9.97 12.45 -5.86
N ARG A 117 8.88 12.81 -6.57
CA ARG A 117 7.99 13.91 -6.16
C ARG A 117 7.26 13.61 -4.85
N PHE A 118 6.82 12.37 -4.67
CA PHE A 118 6.19 11.94 -3.43
C PHE A 118 7.16 12.00 -2.25
N VAL A 119 8.39 11.52 -2.41
CA VAL A 119 9.44 11.61 -1.38
C VAL A 119 9.73 13.05 -0.99
N ARG A 120 9.82 13.96 -1.97
CA ARG A 120 9.99 15.38 -1.70
C ARG A 120 8.81 15.94 -0.92
N HIS A 121 7.57 15.62 -1.31
CA HIS A 121 6.37 16.03 -0.59
C HIS A 121 6.41 15.56 0.87
N LEU A 122 6.76 14.30 1.14
CA LEU A 122 6.89 13.78 2.51
C LEU A 122 7.93 14.57 3.32
N ALA A 123 9.05 14.92 2.69
CA ALA A 123 10.08 15.74 3.34
C ALA A 123 9.57 17.18 3.63
N ASP A 124 8.88 17.79 2.69
CA ASP A 124 8.35 19.16 2.80
C ASP A 124 7.30 19.26 3.93
N ILE A 125 6.49 18.22 4.15
CA ILE A 125 5.48 18.18 5.25
C ILE A 125 6.05 17.56 6.55
N GLY A 126 7.30 17.11 6.56
CA GLY A 126 7.91 16.45 7.72
C GLY A 126 7.26 15.12 8.10
N ALA A 127 6.66 14.40 7.16
CA ALA A 127 6.04 13.11 7.43
C ALA A 127 7.10 12.03 7.68
N PRO A 128 7.00 11.25 8.78
CA PRO A 128 7.93 10.15 9.03
C PRO A 128 7.72 9.03 8.02
N ALA A 129 8.79 8.62 7.36
CA ALA A 129 8.77 7.51 6.42
C ALA A 129 10.05 6.67 6.53
N GLY A 130 9.91 5.35 6.38
CA GLY A 130 11.03 4.45 6.12
C GLY A 130 11.25 4.30 4.62
N ALA A 131 12.43 3.88 4.21
CA ALA A 131 12.74 3.57 2.82
C ALA A 131 13.37 2.18 2.72
N GLY A 132 13.08 1.47 1.64
CA GLY A 132 13.66 0.17 1.31
C GLY A 132 13.93 0.06 -0.18
N ASP A 133 15.09 -0.49 -0.51
CA ASP A 133 15.43 -0.94 -1.86
C ASP A 133 15.41 -2.47 -1.86
N HIS A 134 14.50 -3.04 -2.62
CA HIS A 134 14.33 -4.48 -2.75
C HIS A 134 15.01 -5.06 -3.99
N LEU A 135 15.89 -4.30 -4.64
CA LEU A 135 16.59 -4.63 -5.89
C LEU A 135 15.66 -4.72 -7.13
N VAL A 136 14.40 -5.04 -6.95
CA VAL A 136 13.36 -5.11 -7.99
C VAL A 136 12.35 -3.97 -7.90
N SER A 137 12.31 -3.29 -6.76
CA SER A 137 11.45 -2.12 -6.50
C SER A 137 12.04 -1.24 -5.40
N GLU A 138 11.82 0.06 -5.50
CA GLU A 138 12.09 1.03 -4.43
C GLU A 138 10.77 1.30 -3.71
N ALA A 139 10.76 1.29 -2.38
CA ALA A 139 9.56 1.47 -1.57
C ALA A 139 9.76 2.47 -0.43
N PHE A 140 8.68 3.16 -0.07
CA PHE A 140 8.60 4.00 1.12
C PHE A 140 7.49 3.50 2.03
N TYR A 141 7.77 3.44 3.32
CA TYR A 141 6.89 2.88 4.33
C TYR A 141 6.39 3.96 5.28
N LEU A 142 5.09 4.10 5.35
CA LEU A 142 4.39 5.00 6.25
C LEU A 142 3.43 4.21 7.13
N GLN A 143 2.85 4.88 8.11
CA GLN A 143 1.75 4.37 8.90
C GLN A 143 0.60 5.36 8.87
N ASP A 144 -0.60 4.87 8.61
CA ASP A 144 -1.80 5.66 8.69
C ASP A 144 -2.17 5.96 10.17
N PRO A 145 -3.15 6.84 10.44
CA PRO A 145 -3.55 7.19 11.81
C PRO A 145 -4.03 6.01 12.67
N ASP A 146 -4.39 4.89 12.07
CA ASP A 146 -4.79 3.65 12.76
C ASP A 146 -3.69 2.57 12.76
N ASN A 147 -2.43 2.97 12.46
CA ASN A 147 -1.23 2.13 12.43
C ASN A 147 -1.28 1.05 11.34
N LEU A 148 -2.04 1.23 10.26
CA LEU A 148 -1.93 0.39 9.08
C LEU A 148 -0.68 0.81 8.30
N GLY A 149 0.11 -0.16 7.85
CA GLY A 149 1.23 0.09 6.95
C GLY A 149 0.74 0.58 5.57
N ILE A 150 1.40 1.61 5.03
CA ILE A 150 1.25 2.06 3.65
C ILE A 150 2.61 2.00 2.99
N GLU A 151 2.66 1.39 1.81
CA GLU A 151 3.88 1.22 1.01
C GLU A 151 3.76 1.94 -0.34
#